data_420cd01b858a74b5f9e861fbba8fdf95
#
_entry.id   420cd01b858a74b5f9e861fbba8fdf95
#
_cell.length_a   1.000
_cell.length_b   1.000
_cell.length_c   1.000
_cell.angle_alpha   90.00
_cell.angle_beta   90.00
_cell.angle_gamma   90.00
#
_symmetry.space_group_name_H-M   'P 1'
#
loop_
_entity.id
_entity.type
_entity.pdbx_description
1 polymer ?
#
loop_
_entity_poly.entity_id
_entity_poly.type
_entity_poly.pdbx_seq_one_letter_code
_entity_poly.pdbx_strand_id
1 'polypeptide(L)'
;MRAAQSPPSLVTLVFATALSVLSLNMFLPSLARMGEDFQVDYALVNLSVAGYLAVSAALQLIMGPLSDRFGRRPVLLICMVVFVAASVGCVLAEAIWVFLSFRLLQAAVVAGPVLSSAAIRDMYPPNEAASKLGYVAMAMALAPMLGPMLGGALDSLFGWRAGFVLYSALGAGLLLLLWVDMGETNANRSSTFAAQLREYSHLLRARRFWGYALCAAFSIGGFYSFITGAPLVAAAWFDLSPAMLGLGIGIITGGFMVGNFITGRIAARTRLTTMILIGRIIASAGPLGGLLLFLSDLGSVWVFFGSAIFVGFGNGLTNANASAGLMSVRPKLAGSAAGLSGAMIVALGAVLTSLTGLWVSPENGPFLVLGMMWACSFAGLLAVLYVRWVDQQDPLPETI
;
A
#
# COMPACT_ATOMS: atom_id res chain seq x y z
N MET A 1 34.38 -9.54 -4.09
CA MET A 1 33.27 -10.38 -4.64
C MET A 1 32.86 -9.83 -5.99
N ARG A 2 32.83 -10.65 -7.04
CA ARG A 2 32.38 -10.23 -8.38
C ARG A 2 30.87 -9.99 -8.34
N ALA A 3 30.38 -8.95 -9.06
CA ALA A 3 28.97 -8.70 -9.21
C ALA A 3 28.28 -9.91 -9.87
N ALA A 4 27.05 -10.24 -9.44
CA ALA A 4 26.25 -11.27 -10.08
C ALA A 4 26.08 -10.94 -11.58
N GLN A 5 26.27 -11.94 -12.43
CA GLN A 5 26.11 -11.82 -13.89
C GLN A 5 24.80 -12.49 -14.35
N SER A 6 24.13 -13.21 -13.46
CA SER A 6 22.86 -13.90 -13.74
C SER A 6 21.66 -12.97 -13.47
N PRO A 7 20.55 -13.18 -14.19
CA PRO A 7 19.31 -12.50 -13.85
C PRO A 7 18.86 -12.87 -12.43
N PRO A 8 18.22 -11.95 -11.66
CA PRO A 8 17.78 -12.21 -10.31
C PRO A 8 16.72 -13.30 -10.25
N SER A 9 16.77 -14.09 -9.18
CA SER A 9 15.72 -15.08 -8.91
C SER A 9 14.38 -14.39 -8.58
N LEU A 10 13.28 -15.04 -8.90
CA LEU A 10 11.95 -14.53 -8.54
C LEU A 10 11.80 -14.36 -7.02
N VAL A 11 12.43 -15.22 -6.24
CA VAL A 11 12.41 -15.18 -4.78
C VAL A 11 13.01 -13.86 -4.27
N THR A 12 14.16 -13.44 -4.78
CA THR A 12 14.79 -12.16 -4.45
C THR A 12 13.87 -10.97 -4.73
N LEU A 13 13.21 -10.96 -5.88
CA LEU A 13 12.29 -9.89 -6.28
C LEU A 13 11.01 -9.86 -5.42
N VAL A 14 10.50 -11.04 -5.06
CA VAL A 14 9.37 -11.18 -4.13
C VAL A 14 9.74 -10.64 -2.75
N PHE A 15 10.92 -11.00 -2.21
CA PHE A 15 11.37 -10.48 -0.91
C PHE A 15 11.59 -8.97 -0.93
N ALA A 16 12.15 -8.40 -2.01
CA ALA A 16 12.32 -6.97 -2.15
C ALA A 16 10.98 -6.22 -2.11
N THR A 17 9.95 -6.79 -2.73
CA THR A 17 8.61 -6.24 -2.71
C THR A 17 7.92 -6.42 -1.35
N ALA A 18 8.01 -7.61 -0.77
CA ALA A 18 7.41 -7.92 0.53
C ALA A 18 7.97 -7.03 1.65
N LEU A 19 9.29 -6.79 1.68
CA LEU A 19 9.92 -5.94 2.68
C LEU A 19 9.41 -4.49 2.60
N SER A 20 9.15 -3.97 1.39
CA SER A 20 8.60 -2.62 1.22
C SER A 20 7.21 -2.50 1.86
N VAL A 21 6.33 -3.47 1.62
CA VAL A 21 4.98 -3.47 2.20
C VAL A 21 5.01 -3.74 3.70
N LEU A 22 5.88 -4.64 4.15
CA LEU A 22 6.08 -4.93 5.57
C LEU A 22 6.58 -3.70 6.34
N SER A 23 7.51 -2.94 5.77
CA SER A 23 8.06 -1.71 6.36
C SER A 23 6.98 -0.66 6.66
N LEU A 24 5.91 -0.61 5.87
CA LEU A 24 4.78 0.29 6.13
C LEU A 24 3.86 -0.24 7.23
N ASN A 25 3.61 -1.55 7.27
CA ASN A 25 2.48 -2.11 8.02
C ASN A 25 2.85 -2.68 9.40
N MET A 26 4.08 -3.17 9.59
CA MET A 26 4.44 -3.94 10.78
C MET A 26 4.45 -3.11 12.08
N PHE A 27 4.88 -1.85 12.03
CA PHE A 27 4.99 -1.01 13.24
C PHE A 27 3.68 -0.29 13.62
N LEU A 28 2.64 -0.35 12.77
CA LEU A 28 1.37 0.36 12.97
C LEU A 28 0.70 0.10 14.33
N PRO A 29 0.67 -1.14 14.85
CA PRO A 29 0.09 -1.40 16.17
C PRO A 29 0.76 -0.65 17.30
N SER A 30 2.02 -0.25 17.12
CA SER A 30 2.85 0.40 18.15
C SER A 30 2.70 1.92 18.18
N LEU A 31 1.96 2.54 17.25
CA LEU A 31 1.91 4.00 17.11
C LEU A 31 1.49 4.73 18.40
N ALA A 32 0.47 4.22 19.12
CA ALA A 32 0.03 4.83 20.36
C ALA A 32 1.13 4.79 21.43
N ARG A 33 1.77 3.63 21.60
CA ARG A 33 2.87 3.41 22.56
C ARG A 33 4.12 4.24 22.21
N MET A 34 4.39 4.44 20.93
CA MET A 34 5.48 5.34 20.48
C MET A 34 5.20 6.80 20.88
N GLY A 35 3.94 7.25 20.83
CA GLY A 35 3.54 8.58 21.31
C GLY A 35 3.83 8.77 22.78
N GLU A 36 3.52 7.76 23.61
CA GLU A 36 3.82 7.74 25.04
C GLU A 36 5.33 7.74 25.30
N ASP A 37 6.10 6.90 24.59
CA ASP A 37 7.55 6.77 24.78
C ASP A 37 8.31 8.05 24.39
N PHE A 38 7.92 8.70 23.30
CA PHE A 38 8.49 9.99 22.87
C PHE A 38 7.86 11.20 23.60
N GLN A 39 6.81 11.02 24.40
CA GLN A 39 6.06 12.07 25.10
C GLN A 39 5.55 13.16 24.16
N VAL A 40 4.94 12.75 23.04
CA VAL A 40 4.42 13.64 22.00
C VAL A 40 3.00 13.25 21.60
N ASP A 41 2.28 14.20 21.00
CA ASP A 41 0.94 13.96 20.49
C ASP A 41 0.92 12.88 19.42
N TYR A 42 -0.15 12.10 19.38
CA TYR A 42 -0.38 11.05 18.39
C TYR A 42 -0.27 11.57 16.94
N ALA A 43 -0.75 12.79 16.69
CA ALA A 43 -0.65 13.43 15.37
C ALA A 43 0.80 13.55 14.89
N LEU A 44 1.74 13.85 15.79
CA LEU A 44 3.15 13.96 15.44
C LEU A 44 3.77 12.59 15.14
N VAL A 45 3.45 11.56 15.92
CA VAL A 45 3.91 10.18 15.65
C VAL A 45 3.35 9.68 14.32
N ASN A 46 2.09 10.02 14.02
CA ASN A 46 1.43 9.62 12.77
C ASN A 46 2.12 10.18 11.51
N LEU A 47 2.94 11.23 11.63
CA LEU A 47 3.80 11.68 10.53
C LEU A 47 4.80 10.59 10.09
N SER A 48 5.11 9.61 10.95
CA SER A 48 5.91 8.43 10.58
C SER A 48 5.22 7.56 9.52
N VAL A 49 3.91 7.62 9.40
CA VAL A 49 3.11 6.95 8.36
C VAL A 49 2.86 7.92 7.20
N ALA A 50 2.27 9.09 7.48
CA ALA A 50 1.89 10.06 6.47
C ALA A 50 3.10 10.59 5.67
N GLY A 51 4.16 10.97 6.35
CA GLY A 51 5.40 11.45 5.72
C GLY A 51 6.09 10.35 4.91
N TYR A 52 6.14 9.13 5.46
CA TYR A 52 6.66 7.97 4.73
C TYR A 52 5.88 7.72 3.43
N LEU A 53 4.55 7.77 3.46
CA LEU A 53 3.70 7.61 2.28
C LEU A 53 3.93 8.74 1.27
N ALA A 54 4.05 10.00 1.73
CA ALA A 54 4.30 11.13 0.86
C ALA A 54 5.64 11.00 0.11
N VAL A 55 6.72 10.65 0.83
CA VAL A 55 8.03 10.40 0.23
C VAL A 55 7.98 9.18 -0.70
N SER A 56 7.29 8.11 -0.30
CA SER A 56 7.10 6.91 -1.13
C SER A 56 6.40 7.24 -2.44
N ALA A 57 5.36 8.07 -2.43
CA ALA A 57 4.66 8.50 -3.65
C ALA A 57 5.58 9.24 -4.61
N ALA A 58 6.40 10.18 -4.10
CA ALA A 58 7.38 10.89 -4.90
C ALA A 58 8.45 9.94 -5.48
N LEU A 59 8.97 9.04 -4.65
CA LEU A 59 9.99 8.08 -5.07
C LEU A 59 9.45 7.09 -6.11
N GLN A 60 8.19 6.65 -6.04
CA GLN A 60 7.59 5.77 -7.06
C GLN A 60 7.64 6.37 -8.46
N LEU A 61 7.46 7.68 -8.60
CA LEU A 61 7.54 8.35 -9.90
C LEU A 61 8.98 8.48 -10.42
N ILE A 62 9.96 8.52 -9.51
CA ILE A 62 11.37 8.79 -9.83
C ILE A 62 12.15 7.49 -10.03
N MET A 63 11.85 6.43 -9.28
CA MET A 63 12.64 5.18 -9.26
C MET A 63 12.68 4.45 -10.60
N GLY A 64 11.59 4.48 -11.37
CA GLY A 64 11.55 3.94 -12.72
C GLY A 64 12.60 4.61 -13.62
N PRO A 65 12.45 5.90 -13.94
CA PRO A 65 13.41 6.67 -14.74
C PRO A 65 14.85 6.62 -14.24
N LEU A 66 15.04 6.69 -12.91
CA LEU A 66 16.36 6.63 -12.30
C LEU A 66 17.05 5.30 -12.61
N SER A 67 16.32 4.20 -12.48
CA SER A 67 16.84 2.87 -12.75
C SER A 67 17.00 2.57 -14.25
N ASP A 68 16.22 3.22 -15.11
CA ASP A 68 16.39 3.14 -16.57
C ASP A 68 17.72 3.79 -16.99
N ARG A 69 18.11 4.86 -16.31
CA ARG A 69 19.35 5.60 -16.60
C ARG A 69 20.59 4.95 -15.99
N PHE A 70 20.53 4.59 -14.70
CA PHE A 70 21.70 4.14 -13.93
C PHE A 70 21.81 2.62 -13.84
N GLY A 71 20.77 1.89 -14.22
CA GLY A 71 20.63 0.45 -14.10
C GLY A 71 19.76 0.04 -12.92
N ARG A 72 19.08 -1.11 -13.03
CA ARG A 72 18.20 -1.64 -11.99
C ARG A 72 18.97 -1.99 -10.71
N ARG A 73 20.08 -2.72 -10.90
CA ARG A 73 20.91 -3.24 -9.80
C ARG A 73 21.49 -2.14 -8.90
N PRO A 74 22.26 -1.15 -9.39
CA PRO A 74 22.88 -0.15 -8.53
C PRO A 74 21.85 0.69 -7.78
N VAL A 75 20.74 1.06 -8.44
CA VAL A 75 19.68 1.84 -7.78
C VAL A 75 19.04 1.04 -6.65
N LEU A 76 18.71 -0.24 -6.86
CA LEU A 76 18.10 -1.06 -5.82
C LEU A 76 19.06 -1.31 -4.64
N LEU A 77 20.33 -1.57 -4.91
CA LEU A 77 21.35 -1.75 -3.86
C LEU A 77 21.54 -0.48 -3.01
N ILE A 78 21.64 0.69 -3.64
CA ILE A 78 21.74 1.97 -2.92
C ILE A 78 20.52 2.20 -2.05
N CYS A 79 19.31 1.99 -2.58
CA CYS A 79 18.07 2.14 -1.83
C CYS A 79 18.01 1.18 -0.64
N MET A 80 18.52 -0.05 -0.78
CA MET A 80 18.58 -1.01 0.32
C MET A 80 19.61 -0.62 1.38
N VAL A 81 20.77 -0.09 1.00
CA VAL A 81 21.75 0.45 1.96
C VAL A 81 21.12 1.59 2.77
N VAL A 82 20.44 2.52 2.09
CA VAL A 82 19.73 3.63 2.74
C VAL A 82 18.67 3.09 3.70
N PHE A 83 17.88 2.10 3.28
CA PHE A 83 16.85 1.48 4.12
C PHE A 83 17.42 0.83 5.39
N VAL A 84 18.50 0.07 5.27
CA VAL A 84 19.17 -0.58 6.42
C VAL A 84 19.72 0.46 7.38
N ALA A 85 20.46 1.46 6.87
CA ALA A 85 21.02 2.53 7.70
C ALA A 85 19.90 3.34 8.41
N ALA A 86 18.83 3.65 7.69
CA ALA A 86 17.68 4.35 8.24
C ALA A 86 16.94 3.50 9.29
N SER A 87 16.83 2.18 9.08
CA SER A 87 16.23 1.27 10.07
C SER A 87 17.01 1.22 11.36
N VAL A 88 18.34 1.14 11.28
CA VAL A 88 19.24 1.25 12.45
C VAL A 88 19.09 2.62 13.12
N GLY A 89 19.00 3.71 12.34
CA GLY A 89 18.76 5.04 12.86
C GLY A 89 17.45 5.17 13.63
N CYS A 90 16.37 4.51 13.16
CA CYS A 90 15.10 4.45 13.88
C CYS A 90 15.21 3.71 15.22
N VAL A 91 16.02 2.63 15.31
CA VAL A 91 16.25 1.90 16.58
C VAL A 91 16.96 2.78 17.60
N LEU A 92 17.95 3.56 17.14
CA LEU A 92 18.80 4.40 18.01
C LEU A 92 18.20 5.78 18.30
N ALA A 93 17.06 6.13 17.70
CA ALA A 93 16.45 7.45 17.89
C ALA A 93 15.89 7.61 19.31
N GLU A 94 16.35 8.65 20.00
CA GLU A 94 15.84 9.07 21.33
C GLU A 94 14.85 10.22 21.20
N ALA A 95 14.91 11.01 20.13
CA ALA A 95 14.01 12.13 19.86
C ALA A 95 13.13 11.86 18.64
N ILE A 96 11.86 12.29 18.72
CA ILE A 96 10.86 12.07 17.65
C ILE A 96 11.32 12.61 16.29
N TRP A 97 11.96 13.79 16.23
CA TRP A 97 12.41 14.37 14.97
C TRP A 97 13.55 13.59 14.31
N VAL A 98 14.42 12.98 15.11
CA VAL A 98 15.47 12.06 14.62
C VAL A 98 14.82 10.80 14.07
N PHE A 99 13.89 10.22 14.81
CA PHE A 99 13.09 9.07 14.37
C PHE A 99 12.36 9.34 13.05
N LEU A 100 11.63 10.45 12.95
CA LEU A 100 10.89 10.83 11.74
C LEU A 100 11.84 11.03 10.56
N SER A 101 12.99 11.65 10.76
CA SER A 101 13.99 11.85 9.68
C SER A 101 14.45 10.52 9.10
N PHE A 102 14.83 9.56 9.95
CA PHE A 102 15.21 8.21 9.50
C PHE A 102 14.02 7.46 8.90
N ARG A 103 12.82 7.67 9.44
CA ARG A 103 11.61 7.04 8.91
C ARG A 103 11.31 7.50 7.47
N LEU A 104 11.50 8.77 7.14
CA LEU A 104 11.37 9.28 5.77
C LEU A 104 12.43 8.66 4.83
N LEU A 105 13.67 8.48 5.30
CA LEU A 105 14.72 7.82 4.53
C LEU A 105 14.41 6.33 4.26
N GLN A 106 13.74 5.64 5.20
CA GLN A 106 13.29 4.26 5.00
C GLN A 106 12.36 4.10 3.78
N ALA A 107 11.68 5.16 3.34
CA ALA A 107 10.82 5.13 2.15
C ALA A 107 11.59 4.75 0.86
N ALA A 108 12.93 4.81 0.87
CA ALA A 108 13.76 4.32 -0.23
C ALA A 108 13.48 2.84 -0.59
N VAL A 109 12.97 2.02 0.36
CA VAL A 109 12.58 0.63 0.11
C VAL A 109 11.48 0.47 -0.95
N VAL A 110 10.76 1.53 -1.30
CA VAL A 110 9.76 1.55 -2.39
C VAL A 110 10.39 1.23 -3.76
N ALA A 111 11.70 1.37 -3.90
CA ALA A 111 12.44 0.88 -5.05
C ALA A 111 12.25 -0.64 -5.26
N GLY A 112 12.01 -1.42 -4.18
CA GLY A 112 11.76 -2.86 -4.24
C GLY A 112 10.64 -3.25 -5.23
N PRO A 113 9.38 -2.92 -4.98
CA PRO A 113 8.27 -3.26 -5.89
C PRO A 113 8.40 -2.63 -7.28
N VAL A 114 8.89 -1.39 -7.39
CA VAL A 114 9.04 -0.70 -8.68
C VAL A 114 10.06 -1.39 -9.56
N LEU A 115 11.25 -1.64 -9.02
CA LEU A 115 12.36 -2.22 -9.78
C LEU A 115 12.21 -3.74 -9.97
N SER A 116 11.59 -4.45 -9.01
CA SER A 116 11.24 -5.86 -9.19
C SER A 116 10.30 -6.07 -10.37
N SER A 117 9.27 -5.23 -10.47
CA SER A 117 8.32 -5.27 -11.60
C SER A 117 8.99 -4.92 -12.92
N ALA A 118 9.93 -3.97 -12.92
CA ALA A 118 10.70 -3.61 -14.11
C ALA A 118 11.66 -4.75 -14.50
N ALA A 119 12.41 -5.31 -13.57
CA ALA A 119 13.34 -6.43 -13.83
C ALA A 119 12.61 -7.66 -14.40
N ILE A 120 11.42 -8.00 -13.88
CA ILE A 120 10.61 -9.11 -14.44
C ILE A 120 10.26 -8.84 -15.91
N ARG A 121 9.88 -7.61 -16.28
CA ARG A 121 9.57 -7.25 -17.67
C ARG A 121 10.81 -7.24 -18.57
N ASP A 122 11.98 -6.92 -18.01
CA ASP A 122 13.24 -6.95 -18.75
C ASP A 122 13.70 -8.39 -19.06
N MET A 123 13.35 -9.36 -18.20
CA MET A 123 13.82 -10.76 -18.28
C MET A 123 12.89 -11.72 -19.01
N TYR A 124 11.57 -11.46 -19.00
CA TYR A 124 10.58 -12.41 -19.47
C TYR A 124 9.68 -11.84 -20.58
N PRO A 125 9.25 -12.67 -21.54
CA PRO A 125 8.22 -12.27 -22.51
C PRO A 125 6.90 -11.94 -21.79
N PRO A 126 6.01 -11.13 -22.41
CA PRO A 126 4.84 -10.55 -21.75
C PRO A 126 3.96 -11.56 -20.98
N ASN A 127 3.71 -12.74 -21.52
CA ASN A 127 2.86 -13.76 -20.90
C ASN A 127 3.49 -14.37 -19.63
N GLU A 128 4.81 -14.64 -19.67
CA GLU A 128 5.55 -15.14 -18.52
C GLU A 128 5.73 -14.06 -17.47
N ALA A 129 6.03 -12.82 -17.88
CA ALA A 129 6.13 -11.68 -16.99
C ALA A 129 4.85 -11.47 -16.20
N ALA A 130 3.67 -11.58 -16.82
CA ALA A 130 2.38 -11.49 -16.15
C ALA A 130 2.22 -12.55 -15.06
N SER A 131 2.60 -13.81 -15.34
CA SER A 131 2.59 -14.89 -14.34
C SER A 131 3.52 -14.61 -13.15
N LYS A 132 4.76 -14.14 -13.42
CA LYS A 132 5.75 -13.81 -12.37
C LYS A 132 5.31 -12.62 -11.52
N LEU A 133 4.73 -11.59 -12.14
CA LEU A 133 4.14 -10.45 -11.42
C LEU A 133 2.96 -10.87 -10.53
N GLY A 134 2.25 -11.94 -10.88
CA GLY A 134 1.22 -12.54 -10.02
C GLY A 134 1.78 -13.02 -8.68
N TYR A 135 2.95 -13.66 -8.65
CA TYR A 135 3.61 -14.06 -7.39
C TYR A 135 4.06 -12.86 -6.55
N VAL A 136 4.53 -11.81 -7.20
CA VAL A 136 4.88 -10.55 -6.52
C VAL A 136 3.63 -9.91 -5.89
N ALA A 137 2.52 -9.88 -6.62
CA ALA A 137 1.24 -9.38 -6.11
C ALA A 137 0.71 -10.21 -4.92
N MET A 138 0.92 -11.51 -4.93
CA MET A 138 0.55 -12.40 -3.81
C MET A 138 1.35 -12.06 -2.54
N ALA A 139 2.65 -11.80 -2.65
CA ALA A 139 3.47 -11.36 -1.52
C ALA A 139 3.02 -9.99 -0.99
N MET A 140 2.65 -9.07 -1.88
CA MET A 140 2.09 -7.76 -1.51
C MET A 140 0.77 -7.89 -0.75
N ALA A 141 -0.04 -8.90 -1.05
CA ALA A 141 -1.30 -9.14 -0.35
C ALA A 141 -1.11 -9.77 1.04
N LEU A 142 -0.08 -10.60 1.23
CA LEU A 142 0.21 -11.26 2.51
C LEU A 142 0.88 -10.32 3.53
N ALA A 143 1.72 -9.41 3.09
CA ALA A 143 2.50 -8.55 3.98
C ALA A 143 1.64 -7.63 4.88
N PRO A 144 0.55 -6.99 4.41
CA PRO A 144 -0.34 -6.23 5.28
C PRO A 144 -1.11 -7.07 6.31
N MET A 145 -1.27 -8.36 6.06
CA MET A 145 -1.90 -9.29 7.01
C MET A 145 -0.92 -9.71 8.11
N LEU A 146 0.26 -10.18 7.70
CA LEU A 146 1.24 -10.72 8.63
C LEU A 146 2.02 -9.61 9.36
N GLY A 147 2.23 -8.46 8.70
CA GLY A 147 2.99 -7.35 9.24
C GLY A 147 2.49 -6.87 10.60
N PRO A 148 1.24 -6.39 10.72
CA PRO A 148 0.70 -5.92 11.99
C PRO A 148 0.66 -7.00 13.08
N MET A 149 0.39 -8.27 12.71
CA MET A 149 0.40 -9.38 13.65
C MET A 149 1.81 -9.60 14.24
N LEU A 150 2.84 -9.64 13.38
CA LEU A 150 4.23 -9.76 13.80
C LEU A 150 4.68 -8.54 14.60
N GLY A 151 4.33 -7.35 14.15
CA GLY A 151 4.69 -6.10 14.81
C GLY A 151 4.06 -5.95 16.19
N GLY A 152 2.78 -6.27 16.31
CA GLY A 152 2.07 -6.27 17.58
C GLY A 152 2.62 -7.29 18.57
N ALA A 153 2.98 -8.49 18.11
CA ALA A 153 3.61 -9.52 18.94
C ALA A 153 5.02 -9.07 19.39
N LEU A 154 5.84 -8.53 18.49
CA LEU A 154 7.17 -8.00 18.83
C LEU A 154 7.10 -6.86 19.83
N ASP A 155 6.16 -5.93 19.65
CA ASP A 155 5.96 -4.82 20.57
C ASP A 155 5.53 -5.28 21.95
N SER A 156 4.61 -6.23 22.02
CA SER A 156 4.15 -6.78 23.31
C SER A 156 5.25 -7.50 24.09
N LEU A 157 6.20 -8.15 23.38
CA LEU A 157 7.26 -8.94 24.02
C LEU A 157 8.55 -8.13 24.28
N PHE A 158 8.92 -7.24 23.36
CA PHE A 158 10.23 -6.59 23.33
C PHE A 158 10.16 -5.08 23.16
N GLY A 159 8.96 -4.50 23.05
CA GLY A 159 8.74 -3.10 22.75
C GLY A 159 8.83 -2.75 21.25
N TRP A 160 8.35 -1.56 20.89
CA TRP A 160 8.18 -1.13 19.50
C TRP A 160 9.49 -1.08 18.68
N ARG A 161 10.63 -0.83 19.33
CA ARG A 161 11.96 -0.80 18.70
C ARG A 161 12.35 -2.15 18.08
N ALA A 162 11.83 -3.26 18.62
CA ALA A 162 12.10 -4.60 18.08
C ALA A 162 11.65 -4.78 16.62
N GLY A 163 10.56 -4.10 16.21
CA GLY A 163 10.12 -4.04 14.82
C GLY A 163 11.18 -3.43 13.89
N PHE A 164 11.84 -2.36 14.31
CA PHE A 164 12.89 -1.70 13.53
C PHE A 164 14.21 -2.48 13.54
N VAL A 165 14.50 -3.24 14.60
CA VAL A 165 15.61 -4.22 14.62
C VAL A 165 15.36 -5.31 13.58
N LEU A 166 14.12 -5.83 13.50
CA LEU A 166 13.76 -6.83 12.49
C LEU A 166 13.84 -6.25 11.06
N TYR A 167 13.43 -4.99 10.84
CA TYR A 167 13.63 -4.33 9.53
C TYR A 167 15.11 -4.24 9.17
N SER A 168 15.97 -3.91 10.13
CA SER A 168 17.42 -3.83 9.91
C SER A 168 18.00 -5.20 9.52
N ALA A 169 17.59 -6.25 10.21
CA ALA A 169 18.05 -7.62 9.95
C ALA A 169 17.56 -8.14 8.59
N LEU A 170 16.26 -7.99 8.30
CA LEU A 170 15.67 -8.40 7.02
C LEU A 170 16.25 -7.58 5.85
N GLY A 171 16.43 -6.28 6.04
CA GLY A 171 17.03 -5.39 5.05
C GLY A 171 18.49 -5.76 4.75
N ALA A 172 19.28 -6.05 5.78
CA ALA A 172 20.67 -6.50 5.61
C ALA A 172 20.74 -7.87 4.90
N GLY A 173 19.88 -8.81 5.28
CA GLY A 173 19.77 -10.11 4.61
C GLY A 173 19.38 -9.97 3.14
N LEU A 174 18.38 -9.11 2.83
CA LEU A 174 17.98 -8.83 1.46
C LEU A 174 19.07 -8.10 0.67
N LEU A 175 19.80 -7.16 1.30
CA LEU A 175 20.93 -6.47 0.66
C LEU A 175 22.01 -7.47 0.24
N LEU A 176 22.35 -8.43 1.11
CA LEU A 176 23.28 -9.51 0.79
C LEU A 176 22.76 -10.40 -0.34
N LEU A 177 21.47 -10.77 -0.28
CA LEU A 177 20.83 -11.57 -1.31
C LEU A 177 20.86 -10.86 -2.67
N LEU A 178 20.50 -9.57 -2.72
CA LEU A 178 20.57 -8.75 -3.93
C LEU A 178 22.00 -8.61 -4.45
N TRP A 179 22.97 -8.46 -3.56
CA TRP A 179 24.38 -8.36 -3.95
C TRP A 179 24.86 -9.61 -4.68
N VAL A 180 24.46 -10.80 -4.20
CA VAL A 180 24.91 -12.11 -4.71
C VAL A 180 24.08 -12.55 -5.92
N ASP A 181 22.76 -12.35 -5.90
CA ASP A 181 21.82 -12.92 -6.87
C ASP A 181 21.44 -11.96 -8.00
N MET A 182 21.36 -10.64 -7.73
CA MET A 182 20.87 -9.69 -8.71
C MET A 182 21.96 -9.23 -9.67
N GLY A 183 21.94 -9.72 -10.92
CA GLY A 183 22.63 -9.12 -12.05
C GLY A 183 21.90 -7.87 -12.58
N GLU A 184 22.54 -7.13 -13.50
CA GLU A 184 21.90 -6.03 -14.20
C GLU A 184 20.95 -6.57 -15.26
N THR A 185 19.68 -6.12 -15.24
CA THR A 185 18.65 -6.57 -16.18
C THR A 185 18.36 -5.56 -17.30
N ASN A 186 18.75 -4.30 -17.10
CA ASN A 186 18.52 -3.24 -18.09
C ASN A 186 19.62 -3.23 -19.15
N ALA A 187 19.37 -3.88 -20.28
CA ALA A 187 20.29 -3.92 -21.44
C ALA A 187 20.30 -2.61 -22.23
N ASN A 188 19.19 -1.83 -22.23
CA ASN A 188 19.00 -0.63 -23.02
C ASN A 188 18.80 0.61 -22.15
N ARG A 189 19.89 1.22 -21.72
CA ARG A 189 19.88 2.44 -20.90
C ARG A 189 19.51 3.65 -21.73
N SER A 190 18.24 3.88 -21.97
CA SER A 190 17.79 5.10 -22.66
C SER A 190 16.31 5.36 -22.50
N SER A 191 15.91 6.00 -21.43
CA SER A 191 14.69 6.80 -21.45
C SER A 191 15.00 8.20 -20.94
N THR A 192 14.57 9.18 -21.73
CA THR A 192 14.65 10.57 -21.31
C THR A 192 13.46 10.85 -20.38
N PHE A 193 13.69 11.42 -19.20
CA PHE A 193 12.63 11.87 -18.28
C PHE A 193 11.49 12.62 -18.99
N ALA A 194 11.83 13.42 -20.01
CA ALA A 194 10.87 14.16 -20.81
C ALA A 194 9.89 13.28 -21.59
N ALA A 195 10.31 12.10 -22.06
CA ALA A 195 9.43 11.18 -22.80
C ALA A 195 8.36 10.59 -21.87
N GLN A 196 8.74 10.17 -20.66
CA GLN A 196 7.83 9.62 -19.66
C GLN A 196 6.84 10.66 -19.14
N LEU A 197 7.27 11.90 -18.91
CA LEU A 197 6.37 13.00 -18.53
C LEU A 197 5.32 13.28 -19.62
N ARG A 198 5.68 13.13 -20.90
CA ARG A 198 4.75 13.29 -22.03
C ARG A 198 3.70 12.17 -22.05
N GLU A 199 4.08 10.94 -21.72
CA GLU A 199 3.15 9.82 -21.59
C GLU A 199 2.12 10.07 -20.47
N TYR A 200 2.55 10.58 -19.32
CA TYR A 200 1.65 10.95 -18.23
C TYR A 200 0.60 11.98 -18.65
N SER A 201 0.97 12.96 -19.48
CA SER A 201 0.02 13.98 -19.97
C SER A 201 -1.11 13.38 -20.82
N HIS A 202 -0.83 12.32 -21.59
CA HIS A 202 -1.84 11.61 -22.37
C HIS A 202 -2.81 10.79 -21.47
N LEU A 203 -2.32 10.22 -20.37
CA LEU A 203 -3.14 9.48 -19.41
C LEU A 203 -4.03 10.43 -18.61
N LEU A 204 -3.49 11.56 -18.16
CA LEU A 204 -4.24 12.55 -17.38
C LEU A 204 -5.39 13.20 -18.15
N ARG A 205 -5.37 13.17 -19.49
CA ARG A 205 -6.49 13.63 -20.33
C ARG A 205 -7.59 12.60 -20.51
N ALA A 206 -7.35 11.34 -20.16
CA ALA A 206 -8.34 10.27 -20.34
C ALA A 206 -9.33 10.23 -19.16
N ARG A 207 -10.64 10.51 -19.41
CA ARG A 207 -11.68 10.50 -18.38
C ARG A 207 -11.77 9.18 -17.61
N ARG A 208 -11.70 8.04 -18.30
CA ARG A 208 -11.72 6.70 -17.71
C ARG A 208 -10.55 6.46 -16.77
N PHE A 209 -9.36 6.99 -17.10
CA PHE A 209 -8.18 6.89 -16.24
C PHE A 209 -8.48 7.44 -14.83
N TRP A 210 -9.04 8.64 -14.75
CA TRP A 210 -9.39 9.25 -13.48
C TRP A 210 -10.40 8.45 -12.68
N GLY A 211 -11.44 7.91 -13.34
CA GLY A 211 -12.45 7.11 -12.67
C GLY A 211 -11.88 5.85 -12.03
N TYR A 212 -11.06 5.08 -12.76
CA TYR A 212 -10.43 3.89 -12.21
C TYR A 212 -9.33 4.22 -11.19
N ALA A 213 -8.51 5.24 -11.44
CA ALA A 213 -7.42 5.64 -10.55
C ALA A 213 -7.97 6.17 -9.21
N LEU A 214 -8.99 7.04 -9.22
CA LEU A 214 -9.65 7.55 -8.02
C LEU A 214 -10.40 6.43 -7.27
N CYS A 215 -11.06 5.52 -7.99
CA CYS A 215 -11.70 4.38 -7.37
C CYS A 215 -10.68 3.51 -6.60
N ALA A 216 -9.53 3.21 -7.20
CA ALA A 216 -8.46 2.47 -6.54
C ALA A 216 -7.85 3.26 -5.37
N ALA A 217 -7.60 4.56 -5.55
CA ALA A 217 -7.01 5.41 -4.53
C ALA A 217 -7.91 5.54 -3.29
N PHE A 218 -9.21 5.80 -3.47
CA PHE A 218 -10.16 5.86 -2.37
C PHE A 218 -10.44 4.50 -1.74
N SER A 219 -10.37 3.40 -2.51
CA SER A 219 -10.46 2.04 -1.97
C SER A 219 -9.42 1.78 -0.90
N ILE A 220 -8.16 2.07 -1.23
CA ILE A 220 -7.03 1.87 -0.32
C ILE A 220 -6.98 2.98 0.73
N GLY A 221 -7.44 4.19 0.40
CA GLY A 221 -7.50 5.34 1.30
C GLY A 221 -8.30 5.07 2.57
N GLY A 222 -9.45 4.39 2.48
CA GLY A 222 -10.22 3.96 3.65
C GLY A 222 -9.44 3.02 4.58
N PHE A 223 -8.62 2.13 4.02
CA PHE A 223 -7.73 1.29 4.80
C PHE A 223 -6.61 2.10 5.48
N TYR A 224 -6.03 3.09 4.81
CA TYR A 224 -5.04 3.98 5.42
C TYR A 224 -5.61 4.78 6.60
N SER A 225 -6.84 5.29 6.48
CA SER A 225 -7.52 5.95 7.60
C SER A 225 -7.73 4.99 8.78
N PHE A 226 -8.13 3.74 8.50
CA PHE A 226 -8.29 2.72 9.53
C PHE A 226 -6.97 2.42 10.24
N ILE A 227 -5.91 2.05 9.53
CA ILE A 227 -4.63 1.68 10.14
C ILE A 227 -3.99 2.84 10.93
N THR A 228 -4.33 4.08 10.58
CA THR A 228 -3.89 5.29 11.29
C THR A 228 -4.65 5.51 12.59
N GLY A 229 -5.97 5.39 12.56
CA GLY A 229 -6.81 5.69 13.73
C GLY A 229 -7.01 4.50 14.67
N ALA A 230 -6.96 3.27 14.15
CA ALA A 230 -7.22 2.06 14.93
C ALA A 230 -6.31 1.88 16.17
N PRO A 231 -5.00 2.20 16.14
CA PRO A 231 -4.16 2.10 17.34
C PRO A 231 -4.63 2.96 18.49
N LEU A 232 -5.03 4.21 18.22
CA LEU A 232 -5.55 5.10 19.25
C LEU A 232 -6.92 4.62 19.78
N VAL A 233 -7.81 4.20 18.87
CA VAL A 233 -9.13 3.65 19.23
C VAL A 233 -8.99 2.38 20.08
N ALA A 234 -8.10 1.47 19.66
CA ALA A 234 -7.85 0.21 20.38
C ALA A 234 -7.36 0.44 21.81
N ALA A 235 -6.45 1.40 21.98
CA ALA A 235 -5.92 1.75 23.30
C ALA A 235 -6.95 2.52 24.14
N ALA A 236 -7.56 3.58 23.60
CA ALA A 236 -8.40 4.51 24.38
C ALA A 236 -9.81 3.97 24.67
N TRP A 237 -10.40 3.18 23.75
CA TRP A 237 -11.78 2.71 23.87
C TRP A 237 -11.91 1.26 24.33
N PHE A 238 -10.91 0.43 24.04
CA PHE A 238 -11.02 -1.02 24.22
C PHE A 238 -9.90 -1.62 25.06
N ASP A 239 -8.92 -0.83 25.48
CA ASP A 239 -7.75 -1.27 26.25
C ASP A 239 -7.07 -2.52 25.63
N LEU A 240 -6.94 -2.53 24.31
CA LEU A 240 -6.35 -3.66 23.58
C LEU A 240 -4.82 -3.56 23.56
N SER A 241 -4.17 -4.69 23.81
CA SER A 241 -2.74 -4.79 23.61
C SER A 241 -2.35 -4.64 22.12
N PRO A 242 -1.11 -4.22 21.79
CA PRO A 242 -0.61 -4.15 20.40
C PRO A 242 -0.76 -5.48 19.65
N ALA A 243 -0.60 -6.62 20.33
CA ALA A 243 -0.80 -7.94 19.73
C ALA A 243 -2.26 -8.17 19.30
N MET A 244 -3.23 -7.82 20.15
CA MET A 244 -4.66 -7.93 19.83
C MET A 244 -5.07 -6.99 18.70
N LEU A 245 -4.53 -5.76 18.70
CA LEU A 245 -4.73 -4.83 17.58
C LEU A 245 -4.14 -5.38 16.29
N GLY A 246 -2.93 -5.95 16.35
CA GLY A 246 -2.30 -6.58 15.18
C GLY A 246 -3.15 -7.71 14.59
N LEU A 247 -3.76 -8.54 15.45
CA LEU A 247 -4.73 -9.57 15.02
C LEU A 247 -5.97 -8.93 14.36
N GLY A 248 -6.53 -7.88 14.95
CA GLY A 248 -7.68 -7.15 14.40
C GLY A 248 -7.40 -6.61 12.98
N ILE A 249 -6.24 -5.99 12.77
CA ILE A 249 -5.81 -5.53 11.44
C ILE A 249 -5.62 -6.72 10.49
N GLY A 250 -5.04 -7.82 10.98
CA GLY A 250 -4.85 -9.05 10.22
C GLY A 250 -6.15 -9.66 9.71
N ILE A 251 -7.20 -9.68 10.50
CA ILE A 251 -8.53 -10.20 10.14
C ILE A 251 -9.14 -9.39 8.98
N ILE A 252 -8.99 -8.07 8.98
CA ILE A 252 -9.46 -7.20 7.90
C ILE A 252 -8.76 -7.54 6.58
N THR A 253 -7.45 -7.78 6.66
CA THR A 253 -6.67 -8.20 5.49
C THR A 253 -7.10 -9.61 5.03
N GLY A 254 -7.54 -10.47 5.93
CA GLY A 254 -8.20 -11.74 5.61
C GLY A 254 -9.44 -11.53 4.74
N GLY A 255 -10.29 -10.55 5.06
CA GLY A 255 -11.42 -10.14 4.22
C GLY A 255 -10.98 -9.76 2.79
N PHE A 256 -9.89 -8.99 2.67
CA PHE A 256 -9.28 -8.63 1.38
C PHE A 256 -8.85 -9.86 0.57
N MET A 257 -8.26 -10.86 1.21
CA MET A 257 -7.87 -12.10 0.55
C MET A 257 -9.07 -12.88 0.02
N VAL A 258 -10.14 -12.99 0.80
CA VAL A 258 -11.39 -13.65 0.38
C VAL A 258 -12.01 -12.91 -0.83
N GLY A 259 -12.05 -11.58 -0.80
CA GLY A 259 -12.52 -10.77 -1.93
C GLY A 259 -11.70 -10.97 -3.20
N ASN A 260 -10.36 -11.01 -3.09
CA ASN A 260 -9.46 -11.31 -4.22
C ASN A 260 -9.67 -12.73 -4.76
N PHE A 261 -9.85 -13.72 -3.88
CA PHE A 261 -10.11 -15.10 -4.29
C PHE A 261 -11.41 -15.22 -5.11
N ILE A 262 -12.48 -14.55 -4.67
CA ILE A 262 -13.74 -14.49 -5.39
C ILE A 262 -13.56 -13.79 -6.75
N THR A 263 -12.84 -12.67 -6.76
CA THR A 263 -12.49 -11.96 -8.01
C THR A 263 -11.78 -12.89 -8.97
N GLY A 264 -10.76 -13.63 -8.53
CA GLY A 264 -10.02 -14.56 -9.38
C GLY A 264 -10.89 -15.65 -10.03
N ARG A 265 -11.97 -16.10 -9.34
CA ARG A 265 -12.89 -17.11 -9.86
C ARG A 265 -13.97 -16.58 -10.79
N ILE A 266 -14.41 -15.34 -10.58
CA ILE A 266 -15.62 -14.80 -11.23
C ILE A 266 -15.29 -13.73 -12.28
N ALA A 267 -14.12 -13.07 -12.21
CA ALA A 267 -13.77 -11.94 -13.08
C ALA A 267 -13.88 -12.26 -14.58
N ALA A 268 -13.54 -13.48 -15.00
CA ALA A 268 -13.67 -13.89 -16.41
C ALA A 268 -15.12 -13.95 -16.92
N ARG A 269 -16.10 -13.98 -16.02
CA ARG A 269 -17.53 -14.13 -16.35
C ARG A 269 -18.34 -12.85 -16.10
N THR A 270 -17.73 -11.82 -15.56
CA THR A 270 -18.43 -10.59 -15.14
C THR A 270 -17.72 -9.35 -15.68
N ARG A 271 -18.47 -8.29 -15.92
CA ARG A 271 -17.91 -7.00 -16.30
C ARG A 271 -17.10 -6.41 -15.14
N LEU A 272 -15.89 -5.87 -15.41
CA LEU A 272 -15.01 -5.26 -14.42
C LEU A 272 -15.73 -4.23 -13.55
N THR A 273 -16.49 -3.33 -14.18
CA THR A 273 -17.25 -2.28 -13.48
C THR A 273 -18.36 -2.81 -12.56
N THR A 274 -18.93 -3.99 -12.86
CA THR A 274 -19.92 -4.63 -11.98
C THR A 274 -19.29 -5.18 -10.72
N MET A 275 -18.13 -5.85 -10.84
CA MET A 275 -17.38 -6.34 -9.67
C MET A 275 -16.92 -5.20 -8.77
N ILE A 276 -16.40 -4.11 -9.37
CA ILE A 276 -16.02 -2.92 -8.63
C ILE A 276 -17.22 -2.31 -7.90
N LEU A 277 -18.38 -2.20 -8.57
CA LEU A 277 -19.58 -1.63 -7.98
C LEU A 277 -20.07 -2.42 -6.75
N ILE A 278 -20.15 -3.74 -6.88
CA ILE A 278 -20.52 -4.63 -5.76
C ILE A 278 -19.52 -4.46 -4.60
N GLY A 279 -18.22 -4.47 -4.90
CA GLY A 279 -17.17 -4.26 -3.91
C GLY A 279 -17.31 -2.92 -3.18
N ARG A 280 -17.62 -1.84 -3.89
CA ARG A 280 -17.80 -0.49 -3.29
C ARG A 280 -19.07 -0.37 -2.46
N ILE A 281 -20.17 -1.00 -2.87
CA ILE A 281 -21.40 -1.05 -2.08
C ILE A 281 -21.13 -1.78 -0.75
N ILE A 282 -20.51 -2.95 -0.79
CA ILE A 282 -20.19 -3.73 0.41
C ILE A 282 -19.23 -2.94 1.32
N ALA A 283 -18.16 -2.36 0.75
CA ALA A 283 -17.19 -1.57 1.50
C ALA A 283 -17.79 -0.30 2.12
N SER A 284 -18.86 0.26 1.55
CA SER A 284 -19.57 1.40 2.13
C SER A 284 -20.56 0.98 3.21
N ALA A 285 -21.24 -0.15 3.03
CA ALA A 285 -22.28 -0.62 3.95
C ALA A 285 -21.70 -0.99 5.33
N GLY A 286 -20.50 -1.63 5.39
CA GLY A 286 -19.89 -2.04 6.65
C GLY A 286 -19.60 -0.87 7.59
N PRO A 287 -18.75 0.11 7.20
CA PRO A 287 -18.45 1.26 8.07
C PRO A 287 -19.66 2.13 8.39
N LEU A 288 -20.61 2.27 7.46
CA LEU A 288 -21.86 2.98 7.72
C LEU A 288 -22.67 2.27 8.81
N GLY A 289 -22.83 0.95 8.69
CA GLY A 289 -23.53 0.14 9.69
C GLY A 289 -22.83 0.22 11.06
N GLY A 290 -21.50 0.12 11.09
CA GLY A 290 -20.73 0.28 12.30
C GLY A 290 -20.89 1.65 12.94
N LEU A 291 -20.83 2.71 12.13
CA LEU A 291 -21.04 4.09 12.60
C LEU A 291 -22.43 4.28 13.22
N LEU A 292 -23.47 3.75 12.58
CA LEU A 292 -24.84 3.81 13.09
C LEU A 292 -24.97 3.04 14.44
N LEU A 293 -24.31 1.89 14.59
CA LEU A 293 -24.31 1.14 15.83
C LEU A 293 -23.58 1.89 16.95
N PHE A 294 -22.45 2.56 16.66
CA PHE A 294 -21.77 3.41 17.65
C PHE A 294 -22.63 4.62 18.04
N LEU A 295 -23.34 5.24 17.10
CA LEU A 295 -24.27 6.35 17.37
C LEU A 295 -25.50 5.92 18.19
N SER A 296 -25.81 4.61 18.20
CA SER A 296 -26.91 4.03 18.98
C SER A 296 -26.46 3.41 20.30
N ASP A 297 -25.25 3.74 20.79
CA ASP A 297 -24.64 3.19 22.02
C ASP A 297 -24.46 1.65 22.02
N LEU A 298 -24.52 1.01 20.84
CA LEU A 298 -24.27 -0.42 20.64
C LEU A 298 -22.83 -0.70 20.17
N GLY A 299 -21.92 0.29 20.32
CA GLY A 299 -20.52 0.20 19.95
C GLY A 299 -19.76 -0.87 20.74
N SER A 300 -18.94 -1.67 20.05
CA SER A 300 -18.07 -2.67 20.67
C SER A 300 -16.85 -2.94 19.81
N VAL A 301 -15.85 -3.63 20.37
CA VAL A 301 -14.67 -4.13 19.63
C VAL A 301 -15.10 -4.88 18.35
N TRP A 302 -16.08 -5.76 18.46
CA TRP A 302 -16.57 -6.57 17.35
C TRP A 302 -17.25 -5.74 16.26
N VAL A 303 -17.99 -4.70 16.66
CA VAL A 303 -18.59 -3.75 15.71
C VAL A 303 -17.52 -2.97 14.97
N PHE A 304 -16.49 -2.48 15.68
CA PHE A 304 -15.42 -1.70 15.08
C PHE A 304 -14.62 -2.51 14.04
N PHE A 305 -14.03 -3.64 14.45
CA PHE A 305 -13.25 -4.48 13.54
C PHE A 305 -14.12 -5.21 12.52
N GLY A 306 -15.30 -5.68 12.92
CA GLY A 306 -16.27 -6.32 12.03
C GLY A 306 -16.70 -5.43 10.87
N SER A 307 -16.97 -4.15 11.14
CA SER A 307 -17.29 -3.16 10.09
C SER A 307 -16.16 -2.97 9.11
N ALA A 308 -14.91 -2.98 9.59
CA ALA A 308 -13.74 -2.80 8.76
C ALA A 308 -13.45 -4.02 7.83
N ILE A 309 -13.88 -5.23 8.21
CA ILE A 309 -13.77 -6.44 7.35
C ILE A 309 -14.47 -6.23 6.00
N PHE A 310 -15.62 -5.55 6.00
CA PHE A 310 -16.37 -5.26 4.77
C PHE A 310 -15.57 -4.36 3.82
N VAL A 311 -14.77 -3.44 4.35
CA VAL A 311 -13.84 -2.63 3.53
C VAL A 311 -12.74 -3.52 2.95
N GLY A 312 -12.14 -4.38 3.75
CA GLY A 312 -11.16 -5.36 3.27
C GLY A 312 -11.73 -6.20 2.13
N PHE A 313 -12.88 -6.84 2.35
CA PHE A 313 -13.55 -7.68 1.36
C PHE A 313 -13.90 -6.91 0.07
N GLY A 314 -14.51 -5.72 0.19
CA GLY A 314 -14.86 -4.87 -0.93
C GLY A 314 -13.63 -4.38 -1.71
N ASN A 315 -12.51 -4.11 -1.04
CA ASN A 315 -11.23 -3.80 -1.67
C ASN A 315 -10.67 -4.97 -2.48
N GLY A 316 -10.82 -6.21 -1.99
CA GLY A 316 -10.46 -7.42 -2.72
C GLY A 316 -11.24 -7.59 -4.03
N LEU A 317 -12.54 -7.26 -4.02
CA LEU A 317 -13.36 -7.24 -5.23
C LEU A 317 -13.01 -6.09 -6.18
N THR A 318 -12.46 -4.99 -5.65
CA THR A 318 -12.25 -3.75 -6.42
C THR A 318 -10.88 -3.66 -7.05
N ASN A 319 -9.79 -3.88 -6.28
CA ASN A 319 -8.44 -3.45 -6.67
C ASN A 319 -7.91 -4.14 -7.92
N ALA A 320 -8.08 -5.46 -8.04
CA ALA A 320 -7.66 -6.20 -9.24
C ALA A 320 -8.42 -5.72 -10.48
N ASN A 321 -9.75 -5.55 -10.37
CA ASN A 321 -10.60 -5.11 -11.46
C ASN A 321 -10.36 -3.64 -11.84
N ALA A 322 -10.15 -2.75 -10.86
CA ALA A 322 -9.81 -1.35 -11.13
C ALA A 322 -8.44 -1.21 -11.81
N SER A 323 -7.45 -2.01 -11.40
CA SER A 323 -6.13 -2.05 -12.05
C SER A 323 -6.22 -2.57 -13.48
N ALA A 324 -7.01 -3.62 -13.74
CA ALA A 324 -7.24 -4.12 -15.09
C ALA A 324 -7.95 -3.07 -15.96
N GLY A 325 -8.99 -2.42 -15.46
CA GLY A 325 -9.69 -1.34 -16.13
C GLY A 325 -8.77 -0.16 -16.43
N LEU A 326 -7.93 0.25 -15.49
CA LEU A 326 -6.97 1.33 -15.66
C LEU A 326 -5.94 1.04 -16.77
N MET A 327 -5.41 -0.19 -16.82
CA MET A 327 -4.46 -0.60 -17.86
C MET A 327 -5.11 -0.73 -19.25
N SER A 328 -6.41 -1.01 -19.33
CA SER A 328 -7.16 -1.12 -20.58
C SER A 328 -7.44 0.24 -21.24
N VAL A 329 -7.39 1.36 -20.51
CA VAL A 329 -7.64 2.71 -21.04
C VAL A 329 -6.67 3.08 -22.16
N ARG A 330 -5.40 2.75 -21.99
CA ARG A 330 -4.32 2.94 -22.98
C ARG A 330 -3.35 1.77 -22.91
N PRO A 331 -3.60 0.65 -23.63
CA PRO A 331 -2.78 -0.57 -23.52
C PRO A 331 -1.29 -0.34 -23.75
N LYS A 332 -0.94 0.58 -24.69
CA LYS A 332 0.46 0.95 -24.97
C LYS A 332 1.17 1.68 -23.81
N LEU A 333 0.40 2.26 -22.88
CA LEU A 333 0.89 3.02 -21.72
C LEU A 333 0.53 2.33 -20.39
N ALA A 334 0.25 1.02 -20.41
CA ALA A 334 -0.20 0.28 -19.23
C ALA A 334 0.79 0.37 -18.06
N GLY A 335 2.10 0.36 -18.32
CA GLY A 335 3.14 0.52 -17.30
C GLY A 335 3.13 1.91 -16.67
N SER A 336 3.07 2.96 -17.49
CA SER A 336 2.98 4.35 -17.03
C SER A 336 1.67 4.60 -16.28
N ALA A 337 0.55 3.99 -16.72
CA ALA A 337 -0.75 4.07 -16.05
C ALA A 337 -0.71 3.42 -14.66
N ALA A 338 -0.11 2.24 -14.53
CA ALA A 338 0.06 1.56 -13.25
C ALA A 338 0.97 2.35 -12.29
N GLY A 339 2.10 2.90 -12.78
CA GLY A 339 3.00 3.72 -11.98
C GLY A 339 2.34 5.00 -11.48
N LEU A 340 1.67 5.75 -12.36
CA LEU A 340 0.97 6.98 -12.01
C LEU A 340 -0.17 6.73 -11.01
N SER A 341 -0.99 5.69 -11.26
CA SER A 341 -2.05 5.30 -10.33
C SER A 341 -1.50 4.85 -8.98
N GLY A 342 -0.40 4.09 -8.95
CA GLY A 342 0.27 3.71 -7.71
C GLY A 342 0.71 4.92 -6.89
N ALA A 343 1.35 5.90 -7.54
CA ALA A 343 1.74 7.15 -6.88
C ALA A 343 0.52 7.94 -6.36
N MET A 344 -0.59 7.99 -7.12
CA MET A 344 -1.83 8.64 -6.68
C MET A 344 -2.45 7.94 -5.47
N ILE A 345 -2.46 6.61 -5.44
CA ILE A 345 -2.95 5.81 -4.31
C ILE A 345 -2.16 6.16 -3.05
N VAL A 346 -0.83 6.18 -3.15
CA VAL A 346 0.05 6.44 -2.01
C VAL A 346 -0.02 7.90 -1.58
N ALA A 347 -0.12 8.85 -2.52
CA ALA A 347 -0.27 10.28 -2.23
C ALA A 347 -1.61 10.56 -1.52
N LEU A 348 -2.72 10.01 -2.01
CA LEU A 348 -4.02 10.12 -1.33
C LEU A 348 -3.99 9.44 0.05
N GLY A 349 -3.30 8.31 0.16
CA GLY A 349 -3.04 7.63 1.42
C GLY A 349 -2.33 8.55 2.43
N ALA A 350 -1.30 9.27 1.99
CA ALA A 350 -0.60 10.24 2.84
C ALA A 350 -1.53 11.35 3.35
N VAL A 351 -2.36 11.92 2.46
CA VAL A 351 -3.33 12.97 2.81
C VAL A 351 -4.34 12.44 3.84
N LEU A 352 -4.96 11.29 3.57
CA LEU A 352 -5.98 10.71 4.44
C LEU A 352 -5.40 10.28 5.80
N THR A 353 -4.18 9.73 5.82
CA THR A 353 -3.43 9.43 7.04
C THR A 353 -3.18 10.70 7.86
N SER A 354 -2.74 11.80 7.22
CA SER A 354 -2.53 13.08 7.90
C SER A 354 -3.83 13.63 8.48
N LEU A 355 -4.91 13.66 7.69
CA LEU A 355 -6.21 14.14 8.15
C LEU A 355 -6.77 13.30 9.30
N THR A 356 -6.67 11.97 9.20
CA THR A 356 -7.11 11.07 10.26
C THR A 356 -6.29 11.31 11.53
N GLY A 357 -4.96 11.40 11.43
CA GLY A 357 -4.09 11.61 12.58
C GLY A 357 -4.28 12.98 13.26
N LEU A 358 -4.65 14.02 12.49
CA LEU A 358 -4.95 15.35 13.03
C LEU A 358 -6.30 15.42 13.75
N TRP A 359 -7.30 14.68 13.26
CA TRP A 359 -8.68 14.81 13.75
C TRP A 359 -9.07 13.71 14.75
N VAL A 360 -8.36 12.58 14.77
CA VAL A 360 -8.65 11.49 15.70
C VAL A 360 -8.24 11.90 17.13
N SER A 361 -9.18 11.69 18.06
CA SER A 361 -8.95 11.89 19.49
C SER A 361 -9.49 10.70 20.31
N PRO A 362 -9.12 10.58 21.59
CA PRO A 362 -9.69 9.55 22.45
C PRO A 362 -11.22 9.60 22.52
N GLU A 363 -11.85 10.76 22.40
CA GLU A 363 -13.31 10.93 22.52
C GLU A 363 -14.06 10.56 21.24
N ASN A 364 -13.48 10.87 20.06
CA ASN A 364 -14.18 10.74 18.76
C ASN A 364 -13.69 9.56 17.91
N GLY A 365 -12.69 8.82 18.39
CA GLY A 365 -11.93 7.84 17.61
C GLY A 365 -12.77 6.91 16.73
N PRO A 366 -13.70 6.09 17.28
CA PRO A 366 -14.49 5.16 16.47
C PRO A 366 -15.35 5.85 15.43
N PHE A 367 -15.96 6.99 15.77
CA PHE A 367 -16.85 7.75 14.89
C PHE A 367 -16.06 8.34 13.71
N LEU A 368 -14.89 8.92 14.00
CA LEU A 368 -14.04 9.51 12.97
C LEU A 368 -13.48 8.43 12.02
N VAL A 369 -12.95 7.34 12.58
CA VAL A 369 -12.33 6.28 11.77
C VAL A 369 -13.36 5.63 10.85
N LEU A 370 -14.51 5.21 11.40
CA LEU A 370 -15.59 4.62 10.61
C LEU A 370 -16.18 5.61 9.61
N GLY A 371 -16.32 6.89 9.98
CA GLY A 371 -16.78 7.97 9.10
C GLY A 371 -15.83 8.21 7.93
N MET A 372 -14.51 8.26 8.18
CA MET A 372 -13.51 8.40 7.12
C MET A 372 -13.46 7.18 6.19
N MET A 373 -13.56 5.96 6.75
CA MET A 373 -13.65 4.73 5.96
C MET A 373 -14.89 4.74 5.06
N TRP A 374 -16.04 5.15 5.60
CA TRP A 374 -17.27 5.28 4.83
C TRP A 374 -17.14 6.32 3.73
N ALA A 375 -16.67 7.51 4.05
CA ALA A 375 -16.51 8.60 3.08
C ALA A 375 -15.57 8.19 1.91
N CYS A 376 -14.44 7.54 2.20
CA CYS A 376 -13.54 7.00 1.19
C CYS A 376 -14.22 5.92 0.34
N SER A 377 -14.91 4.96 0.97
CA SER A 377 -15.60 3.89 0.24
C SER A 377 -16.70 4.44 -0.67
N PHE A 378 -17.44 5.44 -0.18
CA PHE A 378 -18.49 6.13 -0.93
C PHE A 378 -17.91 6.97 -2.09
N ALA A 379 -16.80 7.69 -1.88
CA ALA A 379 -16.11 8.38 -2.95
C ALA A 379 -15.62 7.41 -4.05
N GLY A 380 -15.11 6.23 -3.67
CA GLY A 380 -14.78 5.16 -4.60
C GLY A 380 -16.01 4.61 -5.35
N LEU A 381 -17.18 4.56 -4.70
CA LEU A 381 -18.45 4.20 -5.34
C LEU A 381 -18.84 5.24 -6.40
N LEU A 382 -18.76 6.53 -6.09
CA LEU A 382 -19.02 7.60 -7.05
C LEU A 382 -18.06 7.53 -8.24
N ALA A 383 -16.79 7.21 -8.00
CA ALA A 383 -15.79 7.08 -9.06
C ALA A 383 -16.11 5.94 -10.04
N VAL A 384 -16.58 4.77 -9.58
CA VAL A 384 -16.99 3.69 -10.49
C VAL A 384 -18.31 3.98 -11.20
N LEU A 385 -19.24 4.68 -10.57
CA LEU A 385 -20.47 5.16 -11.24
C LEU A 385 -20.12 6.15 -12.36
N TYR A 386 -19.13 7.03 -12.14
CA TYR A 386 -18.61 7.91 -13.18
C TYR A 386 -18.01 7.12 -14.35
N VAL A 387 -17.22 6.05 -14.09
CA VAL A 387 -16.71 5.18 -15.16
C VAL A 387 -17.85 4.59 -15.98
N ARG A 388 -18.89 4.05 -15.33
CA ARG A 388 -20.05 3.48 -16.02
C ARG A 388 -20.78 4.50 -16.87
N TRP A 389 -20.91 5.73 -16.38
CA TRP A 389 -21.50 6.83 -17.15
C TRP A 389 -20.66 7.20 -18.38
N VAL A 390 -19.32 7.25 -18.25
CA VAL A 390 -18.41 7.47 -19.37
C VAL A 390 -18.48 6.33 -20.40
N ASP A 391 -18.58 5.07 -19.92
CA ASP A 391 -18.69 3.90 -20.81
C ASP A 391 -20.00 3.89 -21.61
N GLN A 392 -21.07 4.50 -21.10
CA GLN A 392 -22.33 4.67 -21.85
C GLN A 392 -22.25 5.74 -22.92
N GLN A 393 -21.46 6.80 -22.69
CA GLN A 393 -21.29 7.90 -23.66
C GLN A 393 -20.28 7.59 -24.77
N ASP A 394 -19.23 6.84 -24.46
CA ASP A 394 -18.14 6.51 -25.35
C ASP A 394 -17.75 5.03 -25.14
N PRO A 395 -18.56 4.09 -25.68
CA PRO A 395 -18.29 2.67 -25.50
C PRO A 395 -16.92 2.29 -26.06
N LEU A 396 -16.14 1.52 -25.29
CA LEU A 396 -14.91 0.92 -25.80
C LEU A 396 -15.26 -0.02 -26.96
N PRO A 397 -14.49 -0.05 -28.05
CA PRO A 397 -14.68 -1.04 -29.08
C PRO A 397 -14.60 -2.43 -28.43
N GLU A 398 -15.58 -3.27 -28.69
CA GLU A 398 -15.62 -4.65 -28.23
C GLU A 398 -14.35 -5.33 -28.75
N THR A 399 -13.38 -5.51 -27.87
CA THR A 399 -12.24 -6.39 -28.15
C THR A 399 -12.78 -7.80 -28.16
N ILE A 400 -12.94 -8.34 -29.38
CA ILE A 400 -13.24 -9.75 -29.68
C ILE A 400 -12.22 -10.65 -29.01
#